data_f5dbcae9b919633c114755fb74cf6498
#
_entry.id   f5dbcae9b919633c114755fb74cf6498
#
_cell.length_a   1.000
_cell.length_b   1.000
_cell.length_c   1.000
_cell.angle_alpha   90.00
_cell.angle_beta   90.00
_cell.angle_gamma   90.00
#
_symmetry.space_group_name_H-M   'P 1'
#
loop_
_entity.id
_entity.type
_entity.pdbx_description
1 polymer ?
#
loop_
_entity_poly.entity_id
_entity_poly.type
_entity_poly.pdbx_seq_one_letter_code
_entity_poly.pdbx_strand_id
1 'polypeptide(L)'
;MNFIFLVLKRLFLSKQSNFFFRITNIVSIVSLAIGIASLSIVLSSVSGFENRVFDKLSNINGYSTVNNLFEDTFNKSDVPLPDVVQNNESLIFEYIEKPAVIKSKHNSSNIIVYGLEKNDLGHFSLLQHIKHEKLSFNDVIIGKELANKLKVKKGDSLILINPISNKSILDNNKFLLLKIEDIYSSGIYDYDSRLIFMSLSAIQSYFQLENHISGWMIFDKSINFNELDLPFYQIDLKDRHAELFRWINTQKWPIIFIFSLIALVSYFNLLSSINILFYEKRFNLAIMKTYGMSNKKLAFMFTLQGILLALIGSVLGIILSYLIVVLQEQFHIISLPENIYFVSYLPMIFSVKESFYIVGVSIVSSIIFSSFALSQILSINPSRILKN
;
A
#
# COMPACT_ATOMS: atom_id res chain seq x y z
N MET A 1 39.72 -0.06 -24.00
CA MET A 1 38.42 0.51 -23.57
C MET A 1 38.03 1.80 -24.32
N ASN A 2 38.98 2.72 -24.53
CA ASN A 2 38.72 4.01 -25.21
C ASN A 2 38.25 3.90 -26.68
N PHE A 3 38.73 2.90 -27.46
CA PHE A 3 38.34 2.76 -28.87
C PHE A 3 36.85 2.36 -29.04
N ILE A 4 36.39 1.39 -28.27
CA ILE A 4 34.97 0.95 -28.31
C ILE A 4 34.04 2.05 -27.93
N PHE A 5 34.37 2.84 -26.89
CA PHE A 5 33.59 4.00 -26.45
C PHE A 5 33.57 5.12 -27.52
N LEU A 6 34.69 5.36 -28.18
CA LEU A 6 34.80 6.37 -29.25
C LEU A 6 33.99 5.96 -30.50
N VAL A 7 34.00 4.67 -30.85
CA VAL A 7 33.18 4.13 -31.93
C VAL A 7 31.69 4.20 -31.60
N LEU A 8 31.31 3.84 -30.38
CA LEU A 8 29.94 4.00 -29.87
C LEU A 8 29.49 5.46 -29.94
N LYS A 9 30.26 6.41 -29.41
CA LYS A 9 29.95 7.83 -29.47
C LYS A 9 29.73 8.32 -30.90
N ARG A 10 30.57 7.88 -31.86
CA ARG A 10 30.39 8.20 -33.28
C ARG A 10 29.18 7.51 -33.92
N LEU A 11 28.90 6.27 -33.58
CA LEU A 11 27.71 5.54 -34.07
C LEU A 11 26.40 6.18 -33.58
N PHE A 12 26.37 6.65 -32.31
CA PHE A 12 25.18 7.25 -31.71
C PHE A 12 24.96 8.72 -32.04
N LEU A 13 26.06 9.51 -32.08
CA LEU A 13 26.01 10.97 -32.21
C LEU A 13 26.37 11.46 -33.60
N SER A 14 26.56 10.58 -34.59
CA SER A 14 26.89 11.01 -35.93
C SER A 14 25.71 11.78 -36.56
N LYS A 15 25.96 13.02 -36.95
CA LYS A 15 25.00 13.85 -37.70
C LYS A 15 24.57 13.23 -39.04
N GLN A 16 25.31 12.23 -39.53
CA GLN A 16 25.07 11.50 -40.77
C GLN A 16 24.25 10.22 -40.62
N SER A 17 23.68 9.96 -39.41
CA SER A 17 22.74 8.83 -39.29
C SER A 17 21.43 9.14 -40.01
N ASN A 18 20.89 8.16 -40.73
CA ASN A 18 19.62 8.29 -41.43
C ASN A 18 18.50 8.73 -40.47
N PHE A 19 17.63 9.61 -40.93
CA PHE A 19 16.46 10.12 -40.20
C PHE A 19 15.65 8.96 -39.54
N PHE A 20 15.49 7.87 -40.27
CA PHE A 20 14.78 6.68 -39.82
C PHE A 20 15.39 6.05 -38.57
N PHE A 21 16.73 5.93 -38.49
CA PHE A 21 17.44 5.38 -37.33
C PHE A 21 17.25 6.24 -36.06
N ARG A 22 17.27 7.57 -36.23
CA ARG A 22 17.02 8.46 -35.07
C ARG A 22 15.62 8.29 -34.53
N ILE A 23 14.61 8.21 -35.40
CA ILE A 23 13.23 7.97 -35.00
C ILE A 23 13.10 6.64 -34.23
N THR A 24 13.68 5.56 -34.76
CA THR A 24 13.59 4.24 -34.14
C THR A 24 14.20 4.22 -32.73
N ASN A 25 15.36 4.87 -32.53
CA ASN A 25 15.96 4.99 -31.20
C ASN A 25 15.09 5.82 -30.24
N ILE A 26 14.52 6.92 -30.71
CA ILE A 26 13.61 7.76 -29.90
C ILE A 26 12.37 6.95 -29.52
N VAL A 27 11.76 6.25 -30.48
CA VAL A 27 10.60 5.39 -30.22
C VAL A 27 10.91 4.31 -29.19
N SER A 28 12.10 3.68 -29.28
CA SER A 28 12.52 2.68 -28.30
C SER A 28 12.72 3.27 -26.90
N ILE A 29 13.35 4.44 -26.79
CA ILE A 29 13.54 5.13 -25.51
C ILE A 29 12.18 5.53 -24.93
N VAL A 30 11.30 6.12 -25.72
CA VAL A 30 9.97 6.55 -25.27
C VAL A 30 9.11 5.36 -24.88
N SER A 31 9.11 4.30 -25.67
CA SER A 31 8.40 3.05 -25.35
C SER A 31 8.87 2.46 -24.02
N LEU A 32 10.20 2.36 -23.81
CA LEU A 32 10.78 1.90 -22.54
C LEU A 32 10.42 2.83 -21.38
N ALA A 33 10.49 4.14 -21.60
CA ALA A 33 10.13 5.11 -20.57
C ALA A 33 8.65 4.97 -20.15
N ILE A 34 7.73 4.81 -21.11
CA ILE A 34 6.31 4.60 -20.82
C ILE A 34 6.09 3.27 -20.09
N GLY A 35 6.71 2.17 -20.55
CA GLY A 35 6.57 0.86 -19.91
C GLY A 35 7.05 0.86 -18.46
N ILE A 36 8.20 1.47 -18.21
CA ILE A 36 8.80 1.58 -16.88
C ILE A 36 8.01 2.55 -16.00
N ALA A 37 7.58 3.68 -16.55
CA ALA A 37 6.74 4.64 -15.83
C ALA A 37 5.42 3.99 -15.38
N SER A 38 4.76 3.26 -16.27
CA SER A 38 3.51 2.56 -15.98
C SER A 38 3.68 1.55 -14.85
N LEU A 39 4.75 0.74 -14.88
CA LEU A 39 5.03 -0.23 -13.82
C LEU A 39 5.33 0.47 -12.49
N SER A 40 6.13 1.53 -12.51
CA SER A 40 6.48 2.30 -11.31
C SER A 40 5.27 3.00 -10.70
N ILE A 41 4.38 3.60 -11.51
CA ILE A 41 3.15 4.25 -11.06
C ILE A 41 2.23 3.24 -10.36
N VAL A 42 2.07 2.06 -10.95
CA VAL A 42 1.22 1.01 -10.39
C VAL A 42 1.76 0.50 -9.06
N LEU A 43 3.06 0.24 -8.95
CA LEU A 43 3.67 -0.16 -7.68
C LEU A 43 3.52 0.93 -6.62
N SER A 44 3.74 2.20 -7.00
CA SER A 44 3.52 3.35 -6.11
C SER A 44 2.08 3.47 -5.63
N SER A 45 1.10 3.20 -6.51
CA SER A 45 -0.32 3.21 -6.17
C SER A 45 -0.69 2.08 -5.21
N VAL A 46 -0.24 0.85 -5.47
CA VAL A 46 -0.54 -0.30 -4.61
C VAL A 46 0.09 -0.12 -3.22
N SER A 47 1.35 0.32 -3.16
CA SER A 47 2.04 0.59 -1.90
C SER A 47 1.42 1.76 -1.14
N GLY A 48 1.01 2.81 -1.86
CA GLY A 48 0.29 3.96 -1.29
C GLY A 48 -1.05 3.55 -0.68
N PHE A 49 -1.82 2.74 -1.40
CA PHE A 49 -3.10 2.23 -0.93
C PHE A 49 -2.95 1.34 0.32
N GLU A 50 -2.01 0.38 0.31
CA GLU A 50 -1.74 -0.50 1.46
C GLU A 50 -1.37 0.32 2.71
N ASN A 51 -0.45 1.27 2.57
CA ASN A 51 -0.01 2.11 3.69
C ASN A 51 -1.14 2.99 4.21
N ARG A 52 -1.94 3.60 3.33
CA ARG A 52 -3.03 4.48 3.75
C ARG A 52 -4.14 3.72 4.48
N VAL A 53 -4.47 2.51 4.00
CA VAL A 53 -5.42 1.64 4.70
C VAL A 53 -4.86 1.21 6.05
N PHE A 54 -3.58 0.84 6.10
CA PHE A 54 -2.90 0.49 7.35
C PHE A 54 -2.93 1.65 8.36
N ASP A 55 -2.60 2.87 7.93
CA ASP A 55 -2.60 4.05 8.80
C ASP A 55 -4.01 4.38 9.32
N LYS A 56 -5.04 4.27 8.47
CA LYS A 56 -6.43 4.47 8.92
C LYS A 56 -6.85 3.44 9.96
N LEU A 57 -6.52 2.17 9.75
CA LEU A 57 -6.85 1.11 10.69
C LEU A 57 -6.06 1.22 12.00
N SER A 58 -4.77 1.57 11.92
CA SER A 58 -3.93 1.73 13.11
C SER A 58 -4.37 2.91 14.00
N ASN A 59 -4.95 3.93 13.40
CA ASN A 59 -5.54 5.06 14.14
C ASN A 59 -6.79 4.69 14.95
N ILE A 60 -7.41 3.53 14.67
CA ILE A 60 -8.60 3.04 15.39
C ILE A 60 -8.24 1.91 16.35
N ASN A 61 -7.40 0.97 15.91
CA ASN A 61 -7.13 -0.28 16.62
C ASN A 61 -5.71 -0.35 17.22
N GLY A 62 -4.90 0.69 17.06
CA GLY A 62 -3.46 0.61 17.34
C GLY A 62 -2.70 -0.21 16.29
N TYR A 63 -1.40 -0.36 16.48
CA TYR A 63 -0.53 -1.19 15.64
C TYR A 63 -0.62 -2.67 15.96
N SER A 64 -0.90 -2.98 17.22
CA SER A 64 -1.14 -4.34 17.71
C SER A 64 -2.05 -4.32 18.95
N THR A 65 -2.58 -5.48 19.29
CA THR A 65 -3.37 -5.67 20.52
C THR A 65 -2.88 -6.88 21.27
N VAL A 66 -2.92 -6.81 22.61
CA VAL A 66 -2.67 -7.96 23.50
C VAL A 66 -4.01 -8.43 24.05
N ASN A 67 -4.34 -9.68 23.82
CA ASN A 67 -5.60 -10.30 24.20
C ASN A 67 -5.36 -11.62 24.93
N ASN A 68 -6.40 -12.10 25.64
CA ASN A 68 -6.40 -13.45 26.25
C ASN A 68 -6.91 -14.47 25.21
N LEU A 69 -6.27 -15.63 25.14
CA LEU A 69 -6.61 -16.69 24.17
C LEU A 69 -7.91 -17.43 24.53
N PHE A 70 -8.25 -17.50 25.80
CA PHE A 70 -9.36 -18.32 26.30
C PHE A 70 -10.59 -17.52 26.70
N GLU A 71 -10.42 -16.23 26.98
CA GLU A 71 -11.48 -15.37 27.50
C GLU A 71 -11.60 -14.08 26.70
N ASP A 72 -12.82 -13.73 26.26
CA ASP A 72 -13.10 -12.46 25.59
C ASP A 72 -12.85 -11.24 26.48
N THR A 73 -12.94 -11.41 27.81
CA THR A 73 -12.64 -10.40 28.81
C THR A 73 -12.08 -11.07 30.06
N PHE A 74 -11.04 -10.50 30.64
CA PHE A 74 -10.35 -11.00 31.82
C PHE A 74 -10.17 -9.89 32.85
N ASN A 75 -10.01 -10.27 34.11
CA ASN A 75 -9.78 -9.29 35.18
C ASN A 75 -8.36 -8.75 35.07
N LYS A 76 -8.25 -7.43 34.95
CA LYS A 76 -6.98 -6.70 34.84
C LYS A 76 -6.02 -7.00 36.01
N SER A 77 -6.55 -7.25 37.22
CA SER A 77 -5.73 -7.51 38.42
C SER A 77 -5.04 -8.87 38.40
N ASP A 78 -5.51 -9.82 37.59
CA ASP A 78 -4.98 -11.18 37.53
C ASP A 78 -3.77 -11.30 36.60
N VAL A 79 -3.43 -10.19 35.89
CA VAL A 79 -2.34 -10.15 34.92
C VAL A 79 -1.23 -9.26 35.45
N PRO A 80 -0.03 -9.78 35.72
CA PRO A 80 1.13 -8.93 35.89
C PRO A 80 1.40 -8.25 34.53
N LEU A 81 1.18 -6.95 34.48
CA LEU A 81 1.56 -6.15 33.31
C LEU A 81 3.04 -6.37 33.02
N PRO A 82 3.41 -6.79 31.82
CA PRO A 82 4.81 -6.88 31.43
C PRO A 82 5.52 -5.56 31.75
N ASP A 83 6.76 -5.59 32.23
CA ASP A 83 7.52 -4.39 32.60
C ASP A 83 7.58 -3.33 31.49
N VAL A 84 7.46 -3.78 30.24
CA VAL A 84 7.41 -2.92 29.04
C VAL A 84 6.13 -2.07 29.01
N VAL A 85 5.00 -2.56 29.50
CA VAL A 85 3.74 -1.81 29.58
C VAL A 85 3.83 -0.73 30.64
N GLN A 86 4.41 -1.06 31.81
CA GLN A 86 4.60 -0.09 32.90
C GLN A 86 5.50 1.09 32.50
N ASN A 87 6.47 0.85 31.62
CA ASN A 87 7.39 1.90 31.14
C ASN A 87 6.85 2.74 29.98
N ASN A 88 5.76 2.32 29.33
CA ASN A 88 5.19 2.95 28.12
C ASN A 88 3.68 3.20 28.24
N GLU A 89 3.17 3.50 29.44
CA GLU A 89 1.74 3.73 29.70
C GLU A 89 1.06 4.77 28.78
N SER A 90 1.83 5.72 28.24
CA SER A 90 1.29 6.77 27.37
C SER A 90 0.88 6.31 25.96
N LEU A 91 1.24 5.09 25.56
CA LEU A 91 1.00 4.56 24.20
C LEU A 91 0.28 3.20 24.20
N ILE A 92 -0.15 2.76 25.39
CA ILE A 92 -0.87 1.49 25.61
C ILE A 92 -2.17 1.81 26.32
N PHE A 93 -3.30 1.44 25.70
CA PHE A 93 -4.63 1.78 26.18
C PHE A 93 -5.46 0.55 26.44
N GLU A 94 -6.13 0.52 27.59
CA GLU A 94 -7.10 -0.52 27.95
C GLU A 94 -8.37 -0.37 27.12
N TYR A 95 -8.91 -1.50 26.65
CA TYR A 95 -10.18 -1.45 25.93
C TYR A 95 -11.11 -2.61 26.28
N ILE A 96 -12.39 -2.37 26.14
CA ILE A 96 -13.43 -3.41 26.11
C ILE A 96 -14.10 -3.38 24.74
N GLU A 97 -14.24 -4.55 24.15
CA GLU A 97 -14.99 -4.77 22.90
C GLU A 97 -16.14 -5.74 23.18
N LYS A 98 -17.38 -5.29 22.99
CA LYS A 98 -18.56 -6.14 23.19
C LYS A 98 -19.59 -5.93 22.07
N PRO A 99 -20.15 -7.04 21.53
CA PRO A 99 -21.29 -6.95 20.63
C PRO A 99 -22.55 -6.52 21.37
N ALA A 100 -23.33 -5.64 20.75
CA ALA A 100 -24.59 -5.18 21.29
C ALA A 100 -25.57 -4.83 20.15
N VAL A 101 -26.81 -4.48 20.53
CA VAL A 101 -27.79 -3.93 19.61
C VAL A 101 -28.13 -2.51 20.05
N ILE A 102 -28.11 -1.59 19.11
CA ILE A 102 -28.56 -0.22 19.36
C ILE A 102 -29.87 0.06 18.65
N LYS A 103 -30.79 0.76 19.32
CA LYS A 103 -32.12 1.05 18.82
C LYS A 103 -32.40 2.56 18.93
N SER A 104 -32.87 3.13 17.84
CA SER A 104 -33.50 4.47 17.80
C SER A 104 -35.02 4.37 17.81
N LYS A 105 -35.71 5.48 17.72
CA LYS A 105 -37.17 5.50 17.55
C LYS A 105 -37.65 4.80 16.27
N HIS A 106 -36.79 4.74 15.23
CA HIS A 106 -37.16 4.29 13.89
C HIS A 106 -36.53 2.95 13.53
N ASN A 107 -35.26 2.75 13.85
CA ASN A 107 -34.45 1.63 13.39
C ASN A 107 -33.60 1.02 14.49
N SER A 108 -33.13 -0.21 14.24
CA SER A 108 -32.14 -0.87 15.09
C SER A 108 -30.97 -1.39 14.25
N SER A 109 -29.80 -1.56 14.86
CA SER A 109 -28.60 -2.12 14.22
C SER A 109 -27.77 -2.91 15.21
N ASN A 110 -27.15 -3.99 14.72
CA ASN A 110 -26.08 -4.66 15.45
C ASN A 110 -24.83 -3.79 15.40
N ILE A 111 -24.17 -3.68 16.53
CA ILE A 111 -22.99 -2.82 16.72
C ILE A 111 -21.95 -3.54 17.57
N ILE A 112 -20.75 -2.96 17.54
CA ILE A 112 -19.65 -3.29 18.46
C ILE A 112 -19.42 -2.05 19.32
N VAL A 113 -19.45 -2.25 20.63
CA VAL A 113 -19.20 -1.18 21.60
C VAL A 113 -17.74 -1.23 22.00
N TYR A 114 -17.03 -0.13 21.79
CA TYR A 114 -15.66 0.06 22.30
C TYR A 114 -15.70 0.95 23.54
N GLY A 115 -15.23 0.36 24.66
CA GLY A 115 -15.00 1.08 25.91
C GLY A 115 -13.56 1.53 26.02
N LEU A 116 -13.38 2.82 26.20
CA LEU A 116 -12.05 3.44 26.35
C LEU A 116 -12.04 4.35 27.57
N GLU A 117 -10.88 4.51 28.20
CA GLU A 117 -10.76 5.54 29.22
C GLU A 117 -10.91 6.93 28.62
N LYS A 118 -11.49 7.84 29.40
CA LYS A 118 -11.77 9.21 28.96
C LYS A 118 -10.52 9.96 28.50
N ASN A 119 -9.41 9.76 29.21
CA ASN A 119 -8.14 10.41 28.89
C ASN A 119 -7.51 9.88 27.58
N ASP A 120 -7.82 8.65 27.21
CA ASP A 120 -7.24 7.96 26.05
C ASP A 120 -7.91 8.36 24.74
N LEU A 121 -9.17 8.84 24.80
CA LEU A 121 -9.92 9.25 23.61
C LEU A 121 -9.20 10.31 22.76
N GLY A 122 -8.39 11.17 23.38
CA GLY A 122 -7.59 12.18 22.70
C GLY A 122 -6.47 11.62 21.81
N HIS A 123 -6.01 10.42 22.07
CA HIS A 123 -4.97 9.75 21.28
C HIS A 123 -5.51 9.11 20.01
N PHE A 124 -6.82 8.82 19.95
CA PHE A 124 -7.46 8.34 18.73
C PHE A 124 -7.67 9.51 17.76
N SER A 125 -6.93 9.51 16.67
CA SER A 125 -6.97 10.62 15.69
C SER A 125 -8.37 10.91 15.15
N LEU A 126 -9.25 9.90 15.11
CA LEU A 126 -10.67 10.04 14.77
C LEU A 126 -11.46 10.87 15.74
N LEU A 127 -11.04 10.88 17.00
CA LEU A 127 -11.75 11.49 18.12
C LEU A 127 -11.10 12.80 18.58
N GLN A 128 -9.96 13.21 17.99
CA GLN A 128 -9.24 14.44 18.36
C GLN A 128 -10.05 15.72 18.27
N HIS A 129 -11.08 15.74 17.40
CA HIS A 129 -11.97 16.90 17.24
C HIS A 129 -13.08 16.96 18.29
N ILE A 130 -13.23 15.91 19.08
CA ILE A 130 -14.26 15.81 20.10
C ILE A 130 -13.71 16.37 21.41
N LYS A 131 -14.44 17.30 22.05
CA LYS A 131 -14.07 17.83 23.37
C LYS A 131 -14.25 16.74 24.42
N HIS A 132 -13.21 15.98 24.68
CA HIS A 132 -13.18 14.79 25.55
C HIS A 132 -13.54 15.06 27.01
N GLU A 133 -13.41 16.31 27.47
CA GLU A 133 -13.70 16.73 28.85
C GLU A 133 -15.17 16.48 29.28
N LYS A 134 -16.07 16.22 28.32
CA LYS A 134 -17.52 16.14 28.56
C LYS A 134 -18.14 14.74 28.38
N LEU A 135 -17.38 13.69 28.11
CA LEU A 135 -17.98 12.36 27.98
C LEU A 135 -18.47 11.88 29.33
N SER A 136 -19.78 11.91 29.52
CA SER A 136 -20.45 11.43 30.73
C SER A 136 -20.74 9.92 30.61
N PHE A 137 -21.13 9.29 31.71
CA PHE A 137 -21.41 7.86 31.76
C PHE A 137 -22.40 7.37 30.68
N ASN A 138 -23.41 8.17 30.35
CA ASN A 138 -24.43 7.81 29.36
C ASN A 138 -24.20 8.43 27.98
N ASP A 139 -23.04 8.99 27.72
CA ASP A 139 -22.72 9.59 26.43
C ASP A 139 -22.11 8.56 25.49
N VAL A 140 -22.47 8.66 24.21
CA VAL A 140 -21.96 7.79 23.14
C VAL A 140 -21.51 8.59 21.94
N ILE A 141 -20.42 8.17 21.35
CA ILE A 141 -19.92 8.66 20.07
C ILE A 141 -20.22 7.58 19.02
N ILE A 142 -20.92 7.93 17.95
CA ILE A 142 -21.35 6.99 16.92
C ILE A 142 -20.77 7.35 15.56
N GLY A 143 -20.61 6.36 14.69
CA GLY A 143 -20.17 6.59 13.31
C GLY A 143 -21.25 7.24 12.45
N LYS A 144 -20.84 8.01 11.45
CA LYS A 144 -21.71 8.75 10.52
C LYS A 144 -22.70 7.85 9.78
N GLU A 145 -22.24 6.68 9.31
CA GLU A 145 -23.10 5.75 8.59
C GLU A 145 -24.15 5.10 9.52
N LEU A 146 -23.78 4.85 10.78
CA LEU A 146 -24.71 4.37 11.79
C LEU A 146 -25.76 5.44 12.11
N ALA A 147 -25.35 6.70 12.25
CA ALA A 147 -26.27 7.82 12.46
C ALA A 147 -27.28 7.96 11.32
N ASN A 148 -26.83 7.84 10.07
CA ASN A 148 -27.67 7.85 8.88
C ASN A 148 -28.68 6.68 8.89
N LYS A 149 -28.22 5.46 9.19
CA LYS A 149 -29.02 4.23 9.25
C LYS A 149 -30.10 4.31 10.34
N LEU A 150 -29.74 4.85 11.49
CA LEU A 150 -30.65 5.02 12.63
C LEU A 150 -31.53 6.26 12.51
N LYS A 151 -31.24 7.16 11.56
CA LYS A 151 -31.92 8.46 11.35
C LYS A 151 -31.86 9.36 12.60
N VAL A 152 -30.68 9.48 13.17
CA VAL A 152 -30.42 10.25 14.40
C VAL A 152 -29.35 11.31 14.18
N LYS A 153 -29.32 12.30 15.06
CA LYS A 153 -28.37 13.42 15.07
C LYS A 153 -27.74 13.56 16.44
N LYS A 154 -26.67 14.36 16.53
CA LYS A 154 -26.05 14.79 17.79
C LYS A 154 -27.11 15.34 18.75
N GLY A 155 -27.10 14.87 19.99
CA GLY A 155 -28.06 15.22 21.04
C GLY A 155 -29.28 14.29 21.16
N ASP A 156 -29.54 13.43 20.16
CA ASP A 156 -30.64 12.45 20.23
C ASP A 156 -30.29 11.31 21.22
N SER A 157 -31.34 10.61 21.65
CA SER A 157 -31.22 9.48 22.57
C SER A 157 -31.34 8.15 21.84
N LEU A 158 -30.51 7.17 22.24
CA LEU A 158 -30.48 5.80 21.75
C LEU A 158 -30.64 4.82 22.90
N ILE A 159 -31.11 3.63 22.61
CA ILE A 159 -31.21 2.53 23.59
C ILE A 159 -30.20 1.47 23.21
N LEU A 160 -29.24 1.19 24.10
CA LEU A 160 -28.33 0.06 24.01
C LEU A 160 -28.99 -1.18 24.63
N ILE A 161 -28.88 -2.31 23.93
CA ILE A 161 -29.49 -3.58 24.30
C ILE A 161 -28.39 -4.64 24.32
N ASN A 162 -28.22 -5.34 25.46
CA ASN A 162 -27.34 -6.50 25.55
C ASN A 162 -28.08 -7.76 25.05
N PRO A 163 -27.70 -8.35 23.90
CA PRO A 163 -28.39 -9.53 23.33
C PRO A 163 -28.09 -10.83 24.10
N ILE A 164 -27.01 -10.87 24.89
CA ILE A 164 -26.50 -12.09 25.55
C ILE A 164 -27.05 -12.22 26.98
N SER A 165 -27.74 -11.22 27.47
CA SER A 165 -28.32 -11.29 28.80
C SER A 165 -29.41 -12.38 28.90
N ASN A 166 -29.09 -13.50 29.58
CA ASN A 166 -30.01 -14.60 29.86
C ASN A 166 -31.08 -14.24 30.90
N LYS A 167 -31.09 -13.02 31.41
CA LYS A 167 -32.02 -12.57 32.45
C LYS A 167 -33.35 -12.14 31.84
N SER A 168 -34.42 -12.31 32.61
CA SER A 168 -35.79 -12.02 32.19
C SER A 168 -35.97 -10.59 31.67
N ILE A 169 -37.00 -10.40 30.84
CA ILE A 169 -37.32 -9.11 30.19
C ILE A 169 -37.52 -7.95 31.22
N LEU A 170 -37.69 -8.28 32.47
CA LEU A 170 -37.92 -7.34 33.58
C LEU A 170 -36.65 -6.85 34.27
N ASP A 171 -35.45 -7.29 33.84
CA ASP A 171 -34.20 -6.83 34.43
C ASP A 171 -33.83 -5.41 33.95
N ASN A 172 -33.73 -4.48 34.88
CA ASN A 172 -33.41 -3.06 34.61
C ASN A 172 -32.07 -2.85 33.87
N ASN A 173 -31.20 -3.83 33.86
CA ASN A 173 -29.88 -3.78 33.21
C ASN A 173 -29.90 -4.22 31.74
N LYS A 174 -31.06 -4.52 31.14
CA LYS A 174 -31.14 -4.94 29.74
C LYS A 174 -31.09 -3.74 28.78
N PHE A 175 -31.50 -2.57 29.22
CA PHE A 175 -31.62 -1.37 28.41
C PHE A 175 -30.84 -0.24 29.05
N LEU A 176 -29.90 0.36 28.29
CA LEU A 176 -29.20 1.57 28.70
C LEU A 176 -29.59 2.71 27.75
N LEU A 177 -30.09 3.81 28.33
CA LEU A 177 -30.37 5.02 27.55
C LEU A 177 -29.07 5.79 27.36
N LEU A 178 -28.71 6.02 26.12
CA LEU A 178 -27.52 6.75 25.72
C LEU A 178 -27.90 8.05 25.03
N LYS A 179 -27.08 9.08 25.20
CA LYS A 179 -27.17 10.35 24.49
C LYS A 179 -26.02 10.47 23.49
N ILE A 180 -26.32 10.84 22.26
CA ILE A 180 -25.29 11.04 21.23
C ILE A 180 -24.55 12.34 21.53
N GLU A 181 -23.31 12.24 21.99
CA GLU A 181 -22.46 13.40 22.26
C GLU A 181 -21.80 13.90 20.96
N ASP A 182 -21.35 12.98 20.09
CA ASP A 182 -20.81 13.37 18.79
C ASP A 182 -20.92 12.26 17.73
N ILE A 183 -20.62 12.61 16.47
CA ILE A 183 -20.65 11.71 15.31
C ILE A 183 -19.30 11.79 14.64
N TYR A 184 -18.58 10.66 14.60
CA TYR A 184 -17.29 10.56 13.92
C TYR A 184 -17.43 10.01 12.49
N SER A 185 -16.42 10.22 11.66
CA SER A 185 -16.29 9.61 10.35
C SER A 185 -14.85 9.13 10.14
N SER A 186 -14.66 7.82 10.10
CA SER A 186 -13.35 7.20 9.84
C SER A 186 -13.06 7.10 8.34
N GLY A 187 -14.10 7.20 7.51
CA GLY A 187 -14.03 6.89 6.08
C GLY A 187 -13.94 5.39 5.81
N ILE A 188 -14.16 4.53 6.82
CA ILE A 188 -14.27 3.08 6.68
C ILE A 188 -15.72 2.70 6.99
N TYR A 189 -16.48 2.31 5.96
CA TYR A 189 -17.90 2.05 6.08
C TYR A 189 -18.25 1.06 7.20
N ASP A 190 -17.50 -0.03 7.33
CA ASP A 190 -17.76 -1.05 8.35
C ASP A 190 -17.61 -0.49 9.78
N TYR A 191 -16.61 0.37 10.01
CA TYR A 191 -16.43 1.04 11.29
C TYR A 191 -17.52 2.08 11.52
N ASP A 192 -17.75 2.96 10.56
CA ASP A 192 -18.74 4.03 10.67
C ASP A 192 -20.17 3.51 10.79
N SER A 193 -20.45 2.26 10.34
CA SER A 193 -21.78 1.64 10.40
C SER A 193 -22.02 0.75 11.62
N ARG A 194 -20.96 0.33 12.34
CA ARG A 194 -21.10 -0.65 13.43
C ARG A 194 -20.38 -0.29 14.71
N LEU A 195 -19.34 0.54 14.68
CA LEU A 195 -18.53 0.84 15.85
C LEU A 195 -19.08 2.06 16.59
N ILE A 196 -19.18 1.96 17.91
CA ILE A 196 -19.50 3.07 18.80
C ILE A 196 -18.50 3.16 19.94
N PHE A 197 -18.25 4.36 20.45
CA PHE A 197 -17.33 4.59 21.56
C PHE A 197 -18.10 5.08 22.77
N MET A 198 -17.80 4.50 23.93
CA MET A 198 -18.34 4.86 25.23
C MET A 198 -17.22 4.88 26.29
N SER A 199 -17.49 5.43 27.45
CA SER A 199 -16.53 5.35 28.54
C SER A 199 -16.37 3.91 29.03
N LEU A 200 -15.13 3.52 29.36
CA LEU A 200 -14.79 2.17 29.86
C LEU A 200 -15.65 1.82 31.07
N SER A 201 -15.77 2.72 32.05
CA SER A 201 -16.56 2.53 33.26
C SER A 201 -18.05 2.30 32.99
N ALA A 202 -18.62 2.95 31.97
CA ALA A 202 -20.03 2.76 31.60
C ALA A 202 -20.27 1.34 31.07
N ILE A 203 -19.37 0.84 30.22
CA ILE A 203 -19.47 -0.52 29.66
C ILE A 203 -19.26 -1.56 30.75
N GLN A 204 -18.26 -1.38 31.61
CA GLN A 204 -18.00 -2.28 32.73
C GLN A 204 -19.23 -2.40 33.63
N SER A 205 -19.84 -1.28 33.98
CA SER A 205 -21.06 -1.28 34.80
C SER A 205 -22.24 -1.92 34.09
N TYR A 206 -22.47 -1.59 32.81
CA TYR A 206 -23.61 -2.09 32.03
C TYR A 206 -23.55 -3.60 31.79
N PHE A 207 -22.37 -4.13 31.41
CA PHE A 207 -22.16 -5.55 31.16
C PHE A 207 -21.80 -6.35 32.43
N GLN A 208 -21.73 -5.70 33.62
CA GLN A 208 -21.34 -6.31 34.89
C GLN A 208 -19.93 -6.93 34.84
N LEU A 209 -19.00 -6.21 34.24
CA LEU A 209 -17.61 -6.61 34.01
C LEU A 209 -16.68 -5.82 34.97
N GLU A 210 -16.88 -5.98 36.29
CA GLU A 210 -16.05 -5.26 37.26
C GLU A 210 -14.56 -5.53 37.02
N ASN A 211 -13.79 -4.46 36.77
CA ASN A 211 -12.34 -4.51 36.51
C ASN A 211 -11.88 -5.44 35.39
N HIS A 212 -12.78 -5.85 34.48
CA HIS A 212 -12.43 -6.65 33.30
C HIS A 212 -12.17 -5.75 32.10
N ILE A 213 -11.23 -6.21 31.27
CA ILE A 213 -10.87 -5.62 29.96
C ILE A 213 -10.86 -6.70 28.90
N SER A 214 -10.99 -6.33 27.62
CA SER A 214 -10.78 -7.26 26.50
C SER A 214 -9.31 -7.38 26.13
N GLY A 215 -8.51 -6.37 26.45
CA GLY A 215 -7.09 -6.33 26.18
C GLY A 215 -6.49 -4.94 26.22
N TRP A 216 -5.29 -4.83 25.68
CA TRP A 216 -4.57 -3.57 25.52
C TRP A 216 -4.34 -3.28 24.04
N MET A 217 -4.61 -2.05 23.61
CA MET A 217 -4.25 -1.52 22.29
C MET A 217 -2.90 -0.82 22.37
N ILE A 218 -2.02 -1.10 21.43
CA ILE A 218 -0.65 -0.57 21.39
C ILE A 218 -0.52 0.37 20.20
N PHE A 219 -0.22 1.65 20.45
CA PHE A 219 -0.07 2.69 19.43
C PHE A 219 1.39 3.00 19.10
N ASP A 220 2.33 2.15 19.49
CA ASP A 220 3.74 2.24 19.12
C ASP A 220 4.17 0.97 18.36
N LYS A 221 4.75 1.17 17.18
CA LYS A 221 5.29 0.08 16.34
C LYS A 221 6.52 -0.60 16.92
N SER A 222 7.24 0.10 17.80
CA SER A 222 8.49 -0.42 18.38
C SER A 222 8.24 -1.43 19.50
N ILE A 223 7.02 -1.43 20.06
CA ILE A 223 6.64 -2.30 21.14
C ILE A 223 6.23 -3.67 20.58
N ASN A 224 7.06 -4.66 20.82
CA ASN A 224 6.77 -6.05 20.46
C ASN A 224 7.05 -6.92 21.68
N PHE A 225 6.05 -7.62 22.16
CA PHE A 225 6.16 -8.58 23.23
C PHE A 225 6.56 -9.93 22.63
N ASN A 226 7.85 -10.17 22.48
CA ASN A 226 8.37 -11.41 21.87
C ASN A 226 8.05 -12.67 22.69
N GLU A 227 7.77 -12.53 24.00
CA GLU A 227 7.49 -13.63 24.91
C GLU A 227 6.42 -13.20 25.91
N LEU A 228 5.16 -13.35 25.53
CA LEU A 228 4.05 -13.28 26.48
C LEU A 228 3.79 -14.67 27.00
N ASP A 229 3.70 -14.81 28.32
CA ASP A 229 3.27 -16.05 28.95
C ASP A 229 1.80 -16.33 28.64
N LEU A 230 1.49 -17.58 28.30
CA LEU A 230 0.11 -18.00 28.15
C LEU A 230 -0.71 -17.63 29.41
N PRO A 231 -1.93 -17.14 29.25
CA PRO A 231 -2.80 -17.20 28.06
C PRO A 231 -2.77 -15.96 27.14
N PHE A 232 -1.81 -15.04 27.31
CA PHE A 232 -1.78 -13.79 26.55
C PHE A 232 -1.00 -13.93 25.25
N TYR A 233 -1.46 -13.21 24.23
CA TYR A 233 -0.81 -13.16 22.92
C TYR A 233 -0.99 -11.78 22.28
N GLN A 234 0.01 -11.38 21.52
CA GLN A 234 -0.04 -10.17 20.72
C GLN A 234 -0.49 -10.50 19.31
N ILE A 235 -1.45 -9.72 18.80
CA ILE A 235 -1.87 -9.77 17.39
C ILE A 235 -1.51 -8.46 16.73
N ASP A 236 -0.75 -8.53 15.65
CA ASP A 236 -0.50 -7.37 14.80
C ASP A 236 -1.75 -6.96 14.02
N LEU A 237 -1.87 -5.67 13.71
CA LEU A 237 -2.98 -5.12 12.95
C LEU A 237 -3.19 -5.83 11.61
N LYS A 238 -2.10 -6.22 10.93
CA LYS A 238 -2.18 -6.96 9.66
C LYS A 238 -2.76 -8.35 9.83
N ASP A 239 -2.47 -9.02 10.92
CA ASP A 239 -3.00 -10.36 11.21
C ASP A 239 -4.46 -10.29 11.66
N ARG A 240 -4.82 -9.28 12.44
CA ARG A 240 -6.21 -9.01 12.82
C ARG A 240 -7.10 -8.75 11.60
N HIS A 241 -6.57 -8.10 10.57
CA HIS A 241 -7.24 -7.80 9.30
C HIS A 241 -6.66 -8.62 8.13
N ALA A 242 -6.25 -9.87 8.40
CA ALA A 242 -5.53 -10.71 7.44
C ALA A 242 -6.27 -10.89 6.10
N GLU A 243 -7.60 -10.97 6.11
CA GLU A 243 -8.39 -11.11 4.89
C GLU A 243 -8.27 -9.87 3.97
N LEU A 244 -8.36 -8.67 4.55
CA LEU A 244 -8.22 -7.42 3.81
C LEU A 244 -6.81 -7.28 3.21
N PHE A 245 -5.76 -7.52 4.02
CA PHE A 245 -4.38 -7.41 3.53
C PHE A 245 -4.03 -8.52 2.54
N ARG A 246 -4.56 -9.74 2.72
CA ARG A 246 -4.44 -10.81 1.71
C ARG A 246 -5.11 -10.43 0.39
N TRP A 247 -6.30 -9.83 0.45
CA TRP A 247 -7.01 -9.35 -0.74
C TRP A 247 -6.18 -8.30 -1.49
N ILE A 248 -5.66 -7.28 -0.79
CA ILE A 248 -4.77 -6.26 -1.36
C ILE A 248 -3.54 -6.91 -2.01
N ASN A 249 -2.87 -7.83 -1.31
CA ASN A 249 -1.70 -8.51 -1.83
C ASN A 249 -2.01 -9.41 -3.04
N THR A 250 -3.14 -10.09 -3.04
CA THR A 250 -3.55 -10.95 -4.16
C THR A 250 -3.77 -10.13 -5.42
N GLN A 251 -4.32 -8.93 -5.30
CA GLN A 251 -4.55 -8.05 -6.46
C GLN A 251 -3.25 -7.48 -7.06
N LYS A 252 -2.15 -7.43 -6.32
CA LYS A 252 -0.84 -6.97 -6.83
C LYS A 252 -0.37 -7.80 -8.03
N TRP A 253 -0.49 -9.12 -7.97
CA TRP A 253 0.08 -10.01 -8.96
C TRP A 253 -0.52 -9.88 -10.36
N PRO A 254 -1.85 -9.91 -10.56
CA PRO A 254 -2.45 -9.65 -11.87
C PRO A 254 -2.07 -8.29 -12.45
N ILE A 255 -2.01 -7.26 -11.61
CA ILE A 255 -1.67 -5.90 -12.04
C ILE A 255 -0.21 -5.85 -12.49
N ILE A 256 0.73 -6.36 -11.68
CA ILE A 256 2.15 -6.44 -12.04
C ILE A 256 2.34 -7.24 -13.33
N PHE A 257 1.59 -8.34 -13.50
CA PHE A 257 1.64 -9.16 -14.72
C PHE A 257 1.24 -8.37 -15.96
N ILE A 258 0.12 -7.64 -15.93
CA ILE A 258 -0.35 -6.82 -17.07
C ILE A 258 0.70 -5.76 -17.42
N PHE A 259 1.22 -5.03 -16.44
CA PHE A 259 2.19 -3.96 -16.69
C PHE A 259 3.57 -4.51 -17.09
N SER A 260 3.94 -5.72 -16.64
CA SER A 260 5.15 -6.39 -17.12
C SER A 260 5.05 -6.78 -18.60
N LEU A 261 3.84 -7.10 -19.10
CA LEU A 261 3.63 -7.33 -20.55
C LEU A 261 3.84 -6.03 -21.35
N ILE A 262 3.42 -4.88 -20.84
CA ILE A 262 3.68 -3.57 -21.47
C ILE A 262 5.19 -3.31 -21.53
N ALA A 263 5.91 -3.57 -20.44
CA ALA A 263 7.37 -3.46 -20.42
C ALA A 263 8.02 -4.44 -21.42
N LEU A 264 7.51 -5.67 -21.53
CA LEU A 264 8.01 -6.67 -22.48
C LEU A 264 7.86 -6.20 -23.93
N VAL A 265 6.73 -5.61 -24.31
CA VAL A 265 6.55 -4.99 -25.64
C VAL A 265 7.60 -3.90 -25.89
N SER A 266 7.94 -3.13 -24.88
CA SER A 266 8.98 -2.11 -24.97
C SER A 266 10.37 -2.71 -25.24
N TYR A 267 10.68 -3.88 -24.69
CA TYR A 267 11.93 -4.60 -24.98
C TYR A 267 11.94 -5.17 -26.40
N PHE A 268 10.80 -5.60 -26.95
CA PHE A 268 10.73 -5.95 -28.37
C PHE A 268 11.00 -4.76 -29.30
N ASN A 269 10.53 -3.57 -28.94
CA ASN A 269 10.88 -2.34 -29.66
C ASN A 269 12.38 -2.04 -29.59
N LEU A 270 13.02 -2.26 -28.44
CA LEU A 270 14.46 -2.15 -28.28
C LEU A 270 15.20 -3.16 -29.17
N LEU A 271 14.78 -4.43 -29.20
CA LEU A 271 15.34 -5.46 -30.07
C LEU A 271 15.24 -5.05 -31.55
N SER A 272 14.08 -4.54 -31.97
CA SER A 272 13.85 -4.05 -33.33
C SER A 272 14.79 -2.88 -33.67
N SER A 273 15.01 -1.95 -32.74
CA SER A 273 15.94 -0.84 -32.90
C SER A 273 17.38 -1.31 -33.10
N ILE A 274 17.83 -2.30 -32.33
CA ILE A 274 19.16 -2.91 -32.45
C ILE A 274 19.29 -3.59 -33.82
N ASN A 275 18.28 -4.34 -34.25
CA ASN A 275 18.29 -5.01 -35.55
C ASN A 275 18.36 -4.01 -36.71
N ILE A 276 17.60 -2.92 -36.66
CA ILE A 276 17.64 -1.86 -37.69
C ILE A 276 19.04 -1.25 -37.75
N LEU A 277 19.63 -0.92 -36.59
CA LEU A 277 21.00 -0.42 -36.54
C LEU A 277 22.00 -1.42 -37.19
N PHE A 278 21.84 -2.70 -36.90
CA PHE A 278 22.67 -3.74 -37.48
C PHE A 278 22.60 -3.73 -39.00
N TYR A 279 21.40 -3.68 -39.58
CA TYR A 279 21.22 -3.63 -41.04
C TYR A 279 21.77 -2.33 -41.66
N GLU A 280 21.58 -1.17 -41.02
CA GLU A 280 22.11 0.11 -41.51
C GLU A 280 23.64 0.15 -41.50
N LYS A 281 24.26 -0.41 -40.46
CA LYS A 281 25.74 -0.36 -40.30
C LYS A 281 26.45 -1.62 -40.78
N ARG A 282 25.76 -2.56 -41.42
CA ARG A 282 26.31 -3.85 -41.85
C ARG A 282 27.61 -3.73 -42.67
N PHE A 283 27.70 -2.72 -43.53
CA PHE A 283 28.88 -2.44 -44.35
C PHE A 283 30.08 -2.03 -43.49
N ASN A 284 29.87 -1.08 -42.56
CA ASN A 284 30.92 -0.65 -41.63
C ASN A 284 31.36 -1.81 -40.69
N LEU A 285 30.45 -2.67 -40.29
CA LEU A 285 30.75 -3.84 -39.49
C LEU A 285 31.56 -4.89 -40.25
N ALA A 286 31.26 -5.06 -41.54
CA ALA A 286 32.06 -5.93 -42.42
C ALA A 286 33.50 -5.42 -42.55
N ILE A 287 33.71 -4.12 -42.75
CA ILE A 287 35.03 -3.48 -42.77
C ILE A 287 35.76 -3.71 -41.43
N MET A 288 35.10 -3.46 -40.28
CA MET A 288 35.72 -3.69 -38.98
C MET A 288 36.14 -5.15 -38.78
N LYS A 289 35.39 -6.10 -39.34
CA LYS A 289 35.68 -7.53 -39.29
C LYS A 289 36.88 -7.87 -40.15
N THR A 290 37.06 -7.24 -41.33
CA THR A 290 38.27 -7.42 -42.17
C THR A 290 39.52 -6.87 -41.49
N TYR A 291 39.42 -5.84 -40.68
CA TYR A 291 40.50 -5.33 -39.82
C TYR A 291 40.76 -6.18 -38.55
N GLY A 292 40.16 -7.36 -38.44
CA GLY A 292 40.42 -8.33 -37.37
C GLY A 292 39.59 -8.14 -36.10
N MET A 293 38.51 -7.37 -36.16
CA MET A 293 37.60 -7.25 -34.99
C MET A 293 36.87 -8.59 -34.77
N SER A 294 36.99 -9.13 -33.55
CA SER A 294 36.34 -10.40 -33.19
C SER A 294 34.82 -10.23 -33.04
N ASN A 295 34.07 -11.30 -33.33
CA ASN A 295 32.60 -11.31 -33.13
C ASN A 295 32.20 -10.96 -31.71
N LYS A 296 32.98 -11.37 -30.69
CA LYS A 296 32.71 -11.01 -29.27
C LYS A 296 32.77 -9.48 -29.02
N LYS A 297 33.72 -8.78 -29.67
CA LYS A 297 33.83 -7.31 -29.54
C LYS A 297 32.66 -6.59 -30.22
N LEU A 298 32.25 -7.08 -31.41
CA LEU A 298 31.07 -6.55 -32.10
C LEU A 298 29.80 -6.76 -31.27
N ALA A 299 29.63 -7.98 -30.77
CA ALA A 299 28.56 -8.35 -29.89
C ALA A 299 28.46 -7.41 -28.65
N PHE A 300 29.57 -7.23 -27.97
CA PHE A 300 29.67 -6.34 -26.81
C PHE A 300 29.25 -4.89 -27.14
N MET A 301 29.58 -4.39 -28.31
CA MET A 301 29.16 -3.05 -28.74
C MET A 301 27.63 -2.91 -28.84
N PHE A 302 26.94 -3.89 -29.42
CA PHE A 302 25.49 -3.89 -29.53
C PHE A 302 24.78 -4.08 -28.19
N THR A 303 25.33 -4.93 -27.33
CA THR A 303 24.82 -5.12 -25.96
C THR A 303 24.97 -3.82 -25.15
N LEU A 304 26.14 -3.15 -25.27
CA LEU A 304 26.35 -1.86 -24.59
C LEU A 304 25.40 -0.78 -25.08
N GLN A 305 25.07 -0.78 -26.37
CA GLN A 305 24.04 0.09 -26.94
C GLN A 305 22.67 -0.18 -26.35
N GLY A 306 22.25 -1.46 -26.28
CA GLY A 306 20.99 -1.84 -25.64
C GLY A 306 20.92 -1.37 -24.18
N ILE A 307 22.00 -1.55 -23.42
CA ILE A 307 22.11 -1.06 -22.04
C ILE A 307 21.96 0.48 -21.95
N LEU A 308 22.60 1.22 -22.85
CA LEU A 308 22.49 2.67 -22.87
C LEU A 308 21.06 3.14 -23.16
N LEU A 309 20.39 2.53 -24.15
CA LEU A 309 18.99 2.84 -24.45
C LEU A 309 18.07 2.50 -23.26
N ALA A 310 18.30 1.34 -22.63
CA ALA A 310 17.54 0.93 -21.46
C ALA A 310 17.77 1.86 -20.25
N LEU A 311 19.00 2.30 -20.02
CA LEU A 311 19.33 3.25 -18.96
C LEU A 311 18.62 4.59 -19.18
N ILE A 312 18.73 5.15 -20.37
CA ILE A 312 18.08 6.43 -20.71
C ILE A 312 16.55 6.28 -20.57
N GLY A 313 15.98 5.22 -21.14
CA GLY A 313 14.54 4.94 -21.05
C GLY A 313 14.07 4.76 -19.61
N SER A 314 14.82 3.99 -18.78
CA SER A 314 14.45 3.79 -17.37
C SER A 314 14.54 5.05 -16.53
N VAL A 315 15.59 5.84 -16.70
CA VAL A 315 15.72 7.13 -15.98
C VAL A 315 14.59 8.07 -16.36
N LEU A 316 14.27 8.21 -17.64
CA LEU A 316 13.15 9.03 -18.10
C LEU A 316 11.80 8.48 -17.58
N GLY A 317 11.62 7.16 -17.59
CA GLY A 317 10.42 6.50 -17.06
C GLY A 317 10.21 6.75 -15.57
N ILE A 318 11.28 6.66 -14.77
CA ILE A 318 11.23 6.96 -13.33
C ILE A 318 10.93 8.43 -13.07
N ILE A 319 11.58 9.34 -13.80
CA ILE A 319 11.30 10.78 -13.68
C ILE A 319 9.82 11.06 -14.00
N LEU A 320 9.30 10.49 -15.07
CA LEU A 320 7.90 10.62 -15.46
C LEU A 320 6.96 10.06 -14.39
N SER A 321 7.27 8.87 -13.85
CA SER A 321 6.51 8.28 -12.75
C SER A 321 6.51 9.17 -11.51
N TYR A 322 7.67 9.67 -11.10
CA TYR A 322 7.81 10.56 -9.95
C TYR A 322 6.96 11.83 -10.12
N LEU A 323 7.00 12.46 -11.29
CA LEU A 323 6.18 13.64 -11.59
C LEU A 323 4.68 13.35 -11.48
N ILE A 324 4.23 12.20 -12.02
CA ILE A 324 2.81 11.81 -11.96
C ILE A 324 2.40 11.52 -10.52
N VAL A 325 3.24 10.83 -9.73
CA VAL A 325 2.98 10.57 -8.31
C VAL A 325 2.85 11.87 -7.52
N VAL A 326 3.78 12.82 -7.71
CA VAL A 326 3.72 14.12 -7.03
C VAL A 326 2.48 14.92 -7.43
N LEU A 327 2.14 14.93 -8.72
CA LEU A 327 0.92 15.60 -9.20
C LEU A 327 -0.35 14.97 -8.61
N GLN A 328 -0.41 13.65 -8.53
CA GLN A 328 -1.55 12.94 -7.93
C GLN A 328 -1.70 13.28 -6.44
N GLU A 329 -0.59 13.25 -5.67
CA GLU A 329 -0.62 13.55 -4.23
C GLU A 329 -0.95 15.03 -3.92
N GLN A 330 -0.57 15.96 -4.81
CA GLN A 330 -0.88 17.38 -4.62
C GLN A 330 -2.27 17.77 -5.09
N PHE A 331 -2.71 17.25 -6.22
CA PHE A 331 -3.96 17.70 -6.88
C PHE A 331 -5.11 16.70 -6.75
N HIS A 332 -4.86 15.49 -6.19
CA HIS A 332 -5.90 14.46 -6.02
C HIS A 332 -6.72 14.22 -7.31
N ILE A 333 -6.04 14.14 -8.46
CA ILE A 333 -6.66 14.09 -9.81
C ILE A 333 -7.60 12.89 -9.91
N ILE A 334 -7.17 11.73 -9.38
CA ILE A 334 -7.96 10.50 -9.37
C ILE A 334 -8.64 10.40 -8.01
N SER A 335 -9.93 10.78 -7.97
CA SER A 335 -10.78 10.62 -6.80
C SER A 335 -11.38 9.21 -6.76
N LEU A 336 -11.56 8.67 -5.56
CA LEU A 336 -12.16 7.37 -5.32
C LEU A 336 -13.39 7.54 -4.41
N PRO A 337 -14.45 6.72 -4.58
CA PRO A 337 -15.57 6.70 -3.65
C PRO A 337 -15.12 6.10 -2.31
N GLU A 338 -15.09 6.93 -1.27
CA GLU A 338 -14.57 6.59 0.05
C GLU A 338 -15.31 5.41 0.69
N ASN A 339 -16.62 5.28 0.42
CA ASN A 339 -17.47 4.18 0.92
C ASN A 339 -17.01 2.78 0.47
N ILE A 340 -16.26 2.70 -0.65
CA ILE A 340 -15.82 1.42 -1.23
C ILE A 340 -14.33 1.19 -1.00
N TYR A 341 -13.54 2.24 -1.17
CA TYR A 341 -12.07 2.12 -1.20
C TYR A 341 -11.39 2.59 0.10
N PHE A 342 -12.14 3.03 1.11
CA PHE A 342 -11.64 3.55 2.38
C PHE A 342 -10.77 4.81 2.27
N VAL A 343 -10.61 5.34 1.06
CA VAL A 343 -9.82 6.53 0.75
C VAL A 343 -10.56 7.40 -0.25
N SER A 344 -10.46 8.72 -0.12
CA SER A 344 -11.15 9.70 -0.98
C SER A 344 -10.45 9.95 -2.31
N TYR A 345 -9.17 9.60 -2.44
CA TYR A 345 -8.37 9.67 -3.66
C TYR A 345 -7.40 8.50 -3.73
N LEU A 346 -6.85 8.23 -4.92
CA LEU A 346 -5.86 7.18 -5.13
C LEU A 346 -4.52 7.61 -4.50
N PRO A 347 -4.14 7.05 -3.33
CA PRO A 347 -2.88 7.40 -2.69
C PRO A 347 -1.72 6.75 -3.44
N MET A 348 -0.62 7.48 -3.61
CA MET A 348 0.57 7.00 -4.28
C MET A 348 1.81 7.29 -3.45
N ILE A 349 2.63 6.28 -3.19
CA ILE A 349 3.90 6.46 -2.47
C ILE A 349 5.03 6.04 -3.40
N PHE A 350 5.87 7.01 -3.76
CA PHE A 350 7.04 6.74 -4.58
C PHE A 350 8.12 6.05 -3.76
N SER A 351 8.47 4.82 -4.13
CA SER A 351 9.51 4.04 -3.48
C SER A 351 10.81 4.10 -4.29
N VAL A 352 11.82 4.75 -3.72
CA VAL A 352 13.17 4.80 -4.31
C VAL A 352 13.76 3.40 -4.43
N LYS A 353 13.52 2.52 -3.46
CA LYS A 353 14.00 1.14 -3.45
C LYS A 353 13.42 0.35 -4.63
N GLU A 354 12.12 0.44 -4.87
CA GLU A 354 11.45 -0.23 -6.00
C GLU A 354 11.96 0.32 -7.34
N SER A 355 12.19 1.63 -7.43
CA SER A 355 12.76 2.26 -8.62
C SER A 355 14.14 1.70 -8.98
N PHE A 356 15.01 1.46 -8.00
CA PHE A 356 16.30 0.81 -8.24
C PHE A 356 16.15 -0.62 -8.72
N TYR A 357 15.20 -1.40 -8.19
CA TYR A 357 14.91 -2.76 -8.68
C TYR A 357 14.43 -2.73 -10.13
N ILE A 358 13.55 -1.81 -10.50
CA ILE A 358 13.04 -1.66 -11.87
C ILE A 358 14.19 -1.35 -12.84
N VAL A 359 15.11 -0.43 -12.47
CA VAL A 359 16.30 -0.13 -13.29
C VAL A 359 17.18 -1.36 -13.44
N GLY A 360 17.45 -2.08 -12.36
CA GLY A 360 18.25 -3.32 -12.38
C GLY A 360 17.66 -4.36 -13.30
N VAL A 361 16.35 -4.64 -13.17
CA VAL A 361 15.61 -5.56 -14.06
C VAL A 361 15.65 -5.08 -15.51
N SER A 362 15.52 -3.76 -15.75
CA SER A 362 15.60 -3.18 -17.07
C SER A 362 16.95 -3.42 -17.74
N ILE A 363 18.04 -3.24 -17.03
CA ILE A 363 19.40 -3.50 -17.53
C ILE A 363 19.58 -4.99 -17.87
N VAL A 364 19.18 -5.89 -16.96
CA VAL A 364 19.29 -7.34 -17.17
C VAL A 364 18.45 -7.76 -18.38
N SER A 365 17.21 -7.31 -18.48
CA SER A 365 16.35 -7.59 -19.63
C SER A 365 16.96 -7.06 -20.92
N SER A 366 17.54 -5.86 -20.92
CA SER A 366 18.22 -5.29 -22.09
C SER A 366 19.40 -6.16 -22.54
N ILE A 367 20.19 -6.73 -21.62
CA ILE A 367 21.28 -7.65 -21.96
C ILE A 367 20.72 -8.90 -22.63
N ILE A 368 19.65 -9.48 -22.07
CA ILE A 368 19.00 -10.68 -22.64
C ILE A 368 18.50 -10.40 -24.05
N PHE A 369 17.69 -9.35 -24.23
CA PHE A 369 17.14 -9.02 -25.54
C PHE A 369 18.21 -8.61 -26.57
N SER A 370 19.25 -7.90 -26.15
CA SER A 370 20.39 -7.58 -27.03
C SER A 370 21.15 -8.84 -27.46
N SER A 371 21.21 -9.87 -26.61
CA SER A 371 21.88 -11.14 -26.95
C SER A 371 21.18 -11.91 -28.10
N PHE A 372 19.85 -11.77 -28.23
CA PHE A 372 19.13 -12.33 -29.36
C PHE A 372 19.53 -11.72 -30.71
N ALA A 373 19.91 -10.44 -30.76
CA ALA A 373 20.42 -9.79 -31.94
C ALA A 373 21.82 -10.33 -32.35
N LEU A 374 22.56 -10.93 -31.43
CA LEU A 374 23.92 -11.45 -31.68
C LEU A 374 23.98 -12.60 -32.71
N SER A 375 22.94 -13.42 -32.78
CA SER A 375 22.86 -14.51 -33.77
C SER A 375 23.00 -14.01 -35.19
N GLN A 376 22.46 -12.80 -35.46
CA GLN A 376 22.56 -12.14 -36.78
C GLN A 376 23.96 -11.60 -37.05
N ILE A 377 24.67 -11.11 -36.01
CA ILE A 377 26.06 -10.61 -36.13
C ILE A 377 27.03 -11.74 -36.47
N LEU A 378 26.81 -12.94 -35.92
CA LEU A 378 27.63 -14.11 -36.18
C LEU A 378 27.57 -14.56 -37.65
N SER A 379 26.45 -14.32 -38.33
CA SER A 379 26.22 -14.69 -39.74
C SER A 379 26.84 -13.73 -40.75
N ILE A 380 27.49 -12.62 -40.30
CA ILE A 380 28.19 -11.68 -41.21
C ILE A 380 29.33 -12.39 -41.94
N ASN A 381 29.19 -12.56 -43.25
CA ASN A 381 30.25 -12.92 -44.12
C ASN A 381 30.79 -11.68 -44.86
N PRO A 382 32.00 -11.16 -44.47
CA PRO A 382 32.51 -9.89 -45.03
C PRO A 382 32.64 -9.92 -46.54
N SER A 383 33.07 -11.05 -47.12
CA SER A 383 33.25 -11.18 -48.56
C SER A 383 31.95 -11.05 -49.36
N ARG A 384 30.82 -11.46 -48.79
CA ARG A 384 29.51 -11.37 -49.44
C ARG A 384 28.91 -9.93 -49.35
N ILE A 385 29.20 -9.23 -48.25
CA ILE A 385 28.65 -7.86 -48.03
C ILE A 385 29.45 -6.80 -48.78
N LEU A 386 30.75 -7.01 -48.94
CA LEU A 386 31.64 -6.07 -49.66
C LEU A 386 31.64 -6.24 -51.17
N LYS A 387 31.08 -7.34 -51.70
CA LYS A 387 30.95 -7.59 -53.15
C LYS A 387 29.67 -7.03 -53.75
N ASN A 388 28.65 -6.76 -52.94
CA ASN A 388 27.41 -6.05 -53.33
C ASN A 388 27.49 -4.57 -52.90
#